data_75861d904c72d2417a94139fcbf48d0a
#
_entry.id   75861d904c72d2417a94139fcbf48d0a
#
_cell.length_a   1.000
_cell.length_b   1.000
_cell.length_c   1.000
_cell.angle_alpha   90.00
_cell.angle_beta   90.00
_cell.angle_gamma   90.00
#
_symmetry.space_group_name_H-M   'P 1'
#
loop_
_entity.id
_entity.type
_entity.pdbx_description
1 polymer ?
#
loop_
_entity_poly.entity_id
_entity_poly.type
_entity_poly.pdbx_seq_one_letter_code
_entity_poly.pdbx_strand_id
1 'polypeptide(L)'
;IDIPYLIELSKNRIFGVHPSLFYPIVGLFFLGNISVLLNFFIQINNNVVTYLLLSLFLLNVKKQNQSIKLNNKLSHYVFIPSIVGISSLGVGLSGDAGLYHLNHQEWLRSNKITFGLVNSHFRFGFSSISEWISANFWINDNLIFLHFLNIIFIVFFFQIVFQYIFSREKPKYKNIFIALLIVGFLDNFGVNGGKNGFVEIEAIGKSDTPFAILFFLSFLFLYDYSSTKTINKNEIFILSLMSLFAFQFRIFGFI
;
A
#
# COMPACT_ATOMS: atom_id res chain seq x y z
N ILE A 1 14.40 -16.62 -0.19
CA ILE A 1 13.66 -15.99 -1.30
C ILE A 1 14.71 -15.52 -2.28
N ASP A 2 14.77 -16.19 -3.44
CA ASP A 2 15.77 -15.87 -4.47
C ASP A 2 15.54 -14.47 -5.03
N ILE A 3 16.39 -13.55 -4.62
CA ILE A 3 16.43 -12.15 -5.08
C ILE A 3 16.60 -12.01 -6.61
N PRO A 4 17.18 -12.97 -7.37
CA PRO A 4 17.18 -12.96 -8.83
C PRO A 4 15.81 -12.76 -9.47
N TYR A 5 14.74 -13.27 -8.85
CA TYR A 5 13.38 -13.15 -9.37
C TYR A 5 12.88 -11.69 -9.40
N LEU A 6 13.22 -10.90 -8.38
CA LEU A 6 12.88 -9.47 -8.35
C LEU A 6 13.67 -8.64 -9.38
N ILE A 7 14.86 -9.11 -9.77
CA ILE A 7 15.69 -8.46 -10.80
C ILE A 7 15.14 -8.76 -12.20
N GLU A 8 14.59 -9.94 -12.41
CA GLU A 8 13.96 -10.32 -13.68
C GLU A 8 12.65 -9.55 -13.92
N LEU A 9 11.91 -9.22 -12.83
CA LEU A 9 10.77 -8.31 -12.86
C LEU A 9 11.12 -6.93 -13.46
N SER A 10 12.38 -6.49 -13.35
CA SER A 10 12.79 -5.15 -13.78
C SER A 10 12.87 -4.96 -15.30
N LYS A 11 12.90 -6.02 -16.09
CA LYS A 11 13.13 -5.95 -17.53
C LYS A 11 11.84 -5.86 -18.36
N ASN A 12 10.76 -6.45 -17.89
CA ASN A 12 9.49 -6.51 -18.61
C ASN A 12 8.44 -5.65 -17.91
N ARG A 13 7.58 -4.97 -18.69
CA ARG A 13 6.43 -4.26 -18.13
C ARG A 13 5.42 -5.25 -17.57
N ILE A 14 4.82 -4.91 -16.42
CA ILE A 14 3.75 -5.67 -15.76
C ILE A 14 2.46 -4.91 -16.00
N PHE A 15 1.51 -5.50 -16.70
CA PHE A 15 0.28 -4.84 -17.15
C PHE A 15 0.51 -3.50 -17.88
N GLY A 16 1.66 -3.36 -18.57
CA GLY A 16 2.05 -2.11 -19.24
C GLY A 16 2.67 -1.06 -18.31
N VAL A 17 2.81 -1.35 -17.02
CA VAL A 17 3.36 -0.46 -15.98
C VAL A 17 4.79 -0.85 -15.65
N HIS A 18 5.62 0.12 -15.25
CA HIS A 18 6.99 -0.17 -14.86
C HIS A 18 7.02 -0.95 -13.53
N PRO A 19 7.72 -2.11 -13.47
CA PRO A 19 7.71 -3.00 -12.32
C PRO A 19 8.07 -2.35 -10.99
N SER A 20 8.97 -1.36 -11.00
CA SER A 20 9.41 -0.68 -9.79
C SER A 20 8.28 0.03 -9.01
N LEU A 21 7.15 0.31 -9.65
CA LEU A 21 6.00 0.91 -8.96
C LEU A 21 5.35 -0.07 -7.99
N PHE A 22 5.47 -1.37 -8.23
CA PHE A 22 4.91 -2.39 -7.33
C PHE A 22 5.80 -2.65 -6.10
N TYR A 23 7.07 -2.23 -6.09
CA TYR A 23 8.00 -2.54 -4.99
C TYR A 23 7.52 -2.05 -3.62
N PRO A 24 6.96 -0.83 -3.45
CA PRO A 24 6.43 -0.42 -2.16
C PRO A 24 5.31 -1.34 -1.65
N ILE A 25 4.39 -1.73 -2.54
CA ILE A 25 3.26 -2.60 -2.19
C ILE A 25 3.73 -4.01 -1.85
N VAL A 26 4.66 -4.56 -2.65
CA VAL A 26 5.30 -5.84 -2.37
C VAL A 26 6.04 -5.77 -1.02
N GLY A 27 6.77 -4.68 -0.77
CA GLY A 27 7.47 -4.46 0.50
C GLY A 27 6.52 -4.44 1.70
N LEU A 28 5.40 -3.71 1.60
CA LEU A 28 4.38 -3.65 2.66
C LEU A 28 3.71 -5.01 2.89
N PHE A 29 3.42 -5.75 1.83
CA PHE A 29 2.88 -7.11 1.93
C PHE A 29 3.82 -8.01 2.74
N PHE A 30 5.10 -8.04 2.41
CA PHE A 30 6.08 -8.84 3.15
C PHE A 30 6.29 -8.31 4.57
N LEU A 31 6.35 -7.00 4.77
CA LEU A 31 6.47 -6.40 6.10
C LEU A 31 5.32 -6.86 7.00
N GLY A 32 4.08 -6.73 6.53
CA GLY A 32 2.91 -7.14 7.31
C GLY A 32 2.94 -8.63 7.67
N ASN A 33 3.16 -9.50 6.68
CA ASN A 33 3.17 -10.95 6.91
C ASN A 33 4.33 -11.41 7.80
N ILE A 34 5.53 -10.85 7.63
CA ILE A 34 6.67 -11.12 8.51
C ILE A 34 6.37 -10.63 9.93
N SER A 35 5.75 -9.46 10.08
CA SER A 35 5.37 -8.93 11.39
C SER A 35 4.37 -9.83 12.11
N VAL A 36 3.36 -10.35 11.39
CA VAL A 36 2.43 -11.35 11.95
C VAL A 36 3.20 -12.58 12.45
N LEU A 37 4.06 -13.15 11.60
CA LEU A 37 4.84 -14.35 11.97
C LEU A 37 5.77 -14.10 13.16
N LEU A 38 6.45 -12.97 13.18
CA LEU A 38 7.34 -12.61 14.29
C LEU A 38 6.57 -12.38 15.58
N ASN A 39 5.37 -11.81 15.52
CA ASN A 39 4.58 -11.50 16.70
C ASN A 39 4.08 -12.75 17.45
N PHE A 40 4.10 -13.94 16.85
CA PHE A 40 3.90 -15.18 17.59
C PHE A 40 5.01 -15.45 18.62
N PHE A 41 6.21 -14.94 18.35
CA PHE A 41 7.40 -15.26 19.16
C PHE A 41 7.91 -14.06 19.94
N ILE A 42 7.81 -12.85 19.40
CA ILE A 42 8.33 -11.61 19.96
C ILE A 42 7.33 -10.46 19.83
N GLN A 43 7.50 -9.44 20.64
CA GLN A 43 6.78 -8.16 20.49
C GLN A 43 7.22 -7.44 19.21
N ILE A 44 6.29 -6.71 18.56
CA ILE A 44 6.63 -5.83 17.44
C ILE A 44 7.09 -4.49 18.01
N ASN A 45 8.27 -4.43 18.58
CA ASN A 45 8.86 -3.13 18.87
C ASN A 45 9.79 -2.71 17.71
N ASN A 46 9.91 -1.39 17.50
CA ASN A 46 10.53 -0.81 16.30
C ASN A 46 11.95 -1.26 16.01
N ASN A 47 12.68 -1.70 17.01
CA ASN A 47 14.12 -1.91 16.87
C ASN A 47 14.43 -3.14 16.01
N VAL A 48 13.76 -4.26 16.22
CA VAL A 48 14.08 -5.53 15.55
C VAL A 48 13.66 -5.49 14.06
N VAL A 49 12.41 -5.09 13.78
CA VAL A 49 11.89 -5.07 12.41
C VAL A 49 12.56 -3.97 11.59
N THR A 50 12.79 -2.80 12.19
CA THR A 50 13.48 -1.69 11.52
C THR A 50 14.91 -2.07 11.15
N TYR A 51 15.66 -2.70 12.06
CA TYR A 51 17.03 -3.16 11.76
C TYR A 51 17.05 -4.28 10.71
N LEU A 52 16.08 -5.17 10.74
CA LEU A 52 15.96 -6.22 9.73
C LEU A 52 15.66 -5.63 8.35
N LEU A 53 14.74 -4.69 8.27
CA LEU A 53 14.43 -3.99 7.00
C LEU A 53 15.60 -3.15 6.52
N LEU A 54 16.28 -2.43 7.40
CA LEU A 54 17.47 -1.64 7.07
C LEU A 54 18.59 -2.54 6.54
N SER A 55 18.81 -3.69 7.16
CA SER A 55 19.81 -4.67 6.72
C SER A 55 19.47 -5.24 5.34
N LEU A 56 18.22 -5.60 5.10
CA LEU A 56 17.75 -6.06 3.78
C LEU A 56 17.88 -4.96 2.72
N PHE A 57 17.56 -3.71 3.06
CA PHE A 57 17.75 -2.57 2.17
C PHE A 57 19.21 -2.36 1.81
N LEU A 58 20.11 -2.36 2.79
CA LEU A 58 21.55 -2.19 2.58
C LEU A 58 22.16 -3.31 1.75
N LEU A 59 21.72 -4.56 1.93
CA LEU A 59 22.14 -5.69 1.11
C LEU A 59 21.71 -5.52 -0.36
N ASN A 60 20.52 -4.95 -0.60
CA ASN A 60 20.04 -4.69 -1.95
C ASN A 60 20.75 -3.52 -2.63
N VAL A 61 21.02 -2.42 -1.91
CA VAL A 61 21.74 -1.24 -2.45
C VAL A 61 23.15 -1.64 -2.90
N LYS A 62 23.83 -2.48 -2.14
CA LYS A 62 25.18 -2.96 -2.48
C LYS A 62 25.22 -3.78 -3.79
N LYS A 63 24.10 -4.38 -4.21
CA LYS A 63 23.96 -5.19 -5.42
C LYS A 63 23.52 -4.38 -6.65
N GLN A 64 22.91 -3.20 -6.44
CA GLN A 64 22.33 -2.35 -7.49
C GLN A 64 23.24 -1.21 -7.96
N ASN A 65 24.54 -1.41 -8.09
CA ASN A 65 25.46 -0.44 -8.72
C ASN A 65 25.21 -0.22 -10.22
N GLN A 66 24.00 -0.51 -10.73
CA GLN A 66 23.59 -0.16 -12.08
C GLN A 66 22.98 1.24 -12.08
N SER A 67 23.62 2.13 -12.81
CA SER A 67 23.21 3.52 -13.04
C SER A 67 21.71 3.64 -13.33
N ILE A 68 20.94 4.07 -12.34
CA ILE A 68 19.57 4.50 -12.53
C ILE A 68 19.63 5.75 -13.41
N LYS A 69 19.25 5.65 -14.68
CA LYS A 69 19.04 6.83 -15.53
C LYS A 69 17.85 7.61 -14.97
N LEU A 70 18.17 8.63 -14.18
CA LEU A 70 17.23 9.41 -13.37
C LEU A 70 16.35 10.38 -14.19
N ASN A 71 16.68 10.65 -15.46
CA ASN A 71 16.23 11.84 -16.17
C ASN A 71 14.72 11.97 -16.45
N ASN A 72 13.94 10.87 -16.51
CA ASN A 72 12.47 10.96 -16.73
C ASN A 72 11.65 10.44 -15.55
N LYS A 73 12.28 10.03 -14.46
CA LYS A 73 11.64 9.38 -13.32
C LYS A 73 11.50 10.28 -12.11
N LEU A 74 12.19 11.42 -12.08
CA LEU A 74 12.19 12.35 -10.94
C LEU A 74 10.78 12.87 -10.63
N SER A 75 10.00 13.18 -11.66
CA SER A 75 8.62 13.64 -11.49
C SER A 75 7.74 12.60 -10.80
N HIS A 76 7.88 11.31 -11.15
CA HIS A 76 7.07 10.24 -10.57
C HIS A 76 7.52 9.87 -9.14
N TYR A 77 8.83 9.86 -8.88
CA TYR A 77 9.34 9.42 -7.58
C TYR A 77 9.47 10.53 -6.55
N VAL A 78 9.49 11.79 -6.97
CA VAL A 78 9.62 12.93 -6.07
C VAL A 78 8.37 13.80 -6.09
N PHE A 79 7.91 14.21 -7.27
CA PHE A 79 6.83 15.20 -7.38
C PHE A 79 5.50 14.68 -6.85
N ILE A 80 5.04 13.49 -7.30
CA ILE A 80 3.78 12.90 -6.83
C ILE A 80 3.82 12.61 -5.32
N PRO A 81 4.83 11.90 -4.78
CA PRO A 81 4.94 11.68 -3.36
C PRO A 81 4.98 12.97 -2.53
N SER A 82 5.66 14.00 -3.03
CA SER A 82 5.74 15.29 -2.33
C SER A 82 4.39 16.00 -2.27
N ILE A 83 3.63 16.04 -3.37
CA ILE A 83 2.29 16.67 -3.38
C ILE A 83 1.37 15.91 -2.42
N VAL A 84 1.31 14.58 -2.53
CA VAL A 84 0.47 13.77 -1.65
C VAL A 84 0.92 13.90 -0.19
N GLY A 85 2.24 13.90 0.07
CA GLY A 85 2.80 14.08 1.40
C GLY A 85 2.42 15.44 2.01
N ILE A 86 2.53 16.52 1.25
CA ILE A 86 2.12 17.86 1.71
C ILE A 86 0.61 17.90 1.98
N SER A 87 -0.19 17.32 1.09
CA SER A 87 -1.65 17.25 1.26
C SER A 87 -2.06 16.46 2.51
N SER A 88 -1.20 15.57 3.00
CA SER A 88 -1.48 14.76 4.19
C SER A 88 -1.21 15.46 5.53
N LEU A 89 -0.57 16.63 5.53
CA LEU A 89 -0.17 17.31 6.78
C LEU A 89 -1.35 17.72 7.67
N GLY A 90 -2.55 17.87 7.09
CA GLY A 90 -3.78 18.19 7.82
C GLY A 90 -4.60 16.97 8.25
N VAL A 91 -4.14 15.75 7.98
CA VAL A 91 -4.91 14.53 8.27
C VAL A 91 -4.83 14.20 9.75
N GLY A 92 -6.00 14.12 10.40
CA GLY A 92 -6.13 13.77 11.80
C GLY A 92 -6.33 12.27 12.04
N LEU A 93 -6.50 11.91 13.30
CA LEU A 93 -6.90 10.58 13.72
C LEU A 93 -8.40 10.36 13.45
N SER A 94 -8.77 9.16 12.99
CA SER A 94 -10.19 8.78 12.92
C SER A 94 -10.73 8.52 14.31
N GLY A 95 -12.06 8.62 14.48
CA GLY A 95 -12.70 8.21 15.73
C GLY A 95 -12.40 6.77 16.09
N ASP A 96 -12.35 5.89 15.11
CA ASP A 96 -12.03 4.46 15.29
C ASP A 96 -10.56 4.24 15.70
N ALA A 97 -9.66 5.14 15.32
CA ALA A 97 -8.24 5.04 15.70
C ALA A 97 -8.08 4.98 17.21
N GLY A 98 -8.67 5.92 17.94
CA GLY A 98 -8.59 5.97 19.39
C GLY A 98 -9.39 4.87 20.09
N LEU A 99 -10.48 4.39 19.45
CA LEU A 99 -11.34 3.37 20.05
C LEU A 99 -10.69 1.99 20.09
N TYR A 100 -10.05 1.55 19.01
CA TYR A 100 -9.50 0.19 18.94
C TYR A 100 -8.23 0.02 18.10
N HIS A 101 -8.04 0.79 17.02
CA HIS A 101 -6.88 0.58 16.13
C HIS A 101 -5.54 0.86 16.84
N LEU A 102 -5.41 2.02 17.47
CA LEU A 102 -4.18 2.38 18.17
C LEU A 102 -3.97 1.49 19.41
N ASN A 103 -5.03 1.17 20.13
CA ASN A 103 -4.97 0.26 21.28
C ASN A 103 -4.51 -1.15 20.87
N HIS A 104 -4.99 -1.64 19.72
CA HIS A 104 -4.54 -2.93 19.19
C HIS A 104 -3.08 -2.88 18.73
N GLN A 105 -2.67 -1.83 18.04
CA GLN A 105 -1.27 -1.63 17.64
C GLN A 105 -0.33 -1.55 18.84
N GLU A 106 -0.73 -0.81 19.89
CA GLU A 106 0.04 -0.76 21.15
C GLU A 106 0.16 -2.15 21.79
N TRP A 107 -0.92 -2.94 21.73
CA TRP A 107 -0.89 -4.32 22.22
C TRP A 107 0.09 -5.19 21.43
N LEU A 108 0.11 -5.10 20.12
CA LEU A 108 1.05 -5.83 19.26
C LEU A 108 2.51 -5.42 19.52
N ARG A 109 2.73 -4.15 19.87
CA ARG A 109 4.07 -3.60 20.17
C ARG A 109 4.59 -4.05 21.54
N SER A 110 3.69 -4.16 22.52
CA SER A 110 4.06 -4.48 23.90
C SER A 110 3.97 -5.98 24.21
N ASN A 111 3.22 -6.74 23.42
CA ASN A 111 2.94 -8.15 23.67
C ASN A 111 3.11 -9.02 22.43
N LYS A 112 3.28 -10.33 22.64
CA LYS A 112 3.09 -11.35 21.60
C LYS A 112 1.62 -11.46 21.24
N ILE A 113 1.29 -12.13 20.12
CA ILE A 113 -0.10 -12.46 19.78
C ILE A 113 -0.78 -13.11 20.98
N THR A 114 -1.86 -12.47 21.42
CA THR A 114 -2.67 -12.95 22.54
C THR A 114 -3.96 -13.53 21.98
N PHE A 115 -4.13 -14.85 22.15
CA PHE A 115 -5.37 -15.52 21.76
C PHE A 115 -6.50 -15.10 22.70
N GLY A 116 -7.69 -14.92 22.10
CA GLY A 116 -8.89 -14.54 22.87
C GLY A 116 -8.99 -13.06 23.21
N LEU A 117 -8.16 -12.19 22.62
CA LEU A 117 -8.24 -10.74 22.82
C LEU A 117 -9.62 -10.17 22.44
N VAL A 118 -10.34 -10.83 21.53
CA VAL A 118 -11.73 -10.55 21.16
C VAL A 118 -12.68 -10.59 22.38
N ASN A 119 -12.39 -11.38 23.39
CA ASN A 119 -13.19 -11.47 24.60
C ASN A 119 -13.11 -10.19 25.47
N SER A 120 -12.01 -9.42 25.36
CA SER A 120 -11.89 -8.13 26.05
C SER A 120 -12.59 -7.02 25.28
N HIS A 121 -12.53 -7.06 23.96
CA HIS A 121 -13.22 -6.11 23.09
C HIS A 121 -13.47 -6.75 21.72
N PHE A 122 -14.74 -6.85 21.32
CA PHE A 122 -15.15 -7.57 20.11
C PHE A 122 -14.48 -7.06 18.83
N ARG A 123 -14.13 -5.78 18.76
CA ARG A 123 -13.46 -5.16 17.59
C ARG A 123 -12.04 -5.65 17.37
N PHE A 124 -11.39 -6.22 18.38
CA PHE A 124 -10.09 -6.88 18.19
C PHE A 124 -10.18 -8.17 17.37
N GLY A 125 -11.39 -8.73 17.19
CA GLY A 125 -11.64 -9.82 16.25
C GLY A 125 -11.62 -9.41 14.78
N PHE A 126 -11.72 -8.11 14.48
CA PHE A 126 -11.63 -7.57 13.12
C PHE A 126 -10.20 -7.14 12.74
N SER A 127 -9.21 -7.76 13.35
CA SER A 127 -7.82 -7.47 13.11
C SER A 127 -7.47 -7.59 11.62
N SER A 128 -6.82 -6.57 11.10
CA SER A 128 -6.40 -6.42 9.71
C SER A 128 -4.88 -6.43 9.64
N ILE A 129 -4.30 -6.85 8.53
CA ILE A 129 -2.84 -6.77 8.28
C ILE A 129 -2.31 -5.34 8.45
N SER A 130 -3.18 -4.32 8.25
CA SER A 130 -2.83 -2.91 8.47
C SER A 130 -2.34 -2.64 9.90
N GLU A 131 -2.85 -3.35 10.89
CA GLU A 131 -2.46 -3.17 12.28
C GLU A 131 -0.99 -3.54 12.51
N TRP A 132 -0.56 -4.69 11.97
CA TRP A 132 0.84 -5.11 12.07
C TRP A 132 1.77 -4.21 11.26
N ILE A 133 1.34 -3.75 10.08
CA ILE A 133 2.12 -2.80 9.28
C ILE A 133 2.25 -1.48 10.04
N SER A 134 1.12 -0.94 10.53
CA SER A 134 1.09 0.33 11.25
C SER A 134 1.90 0.28 12.55
N ALA A 135 1.86 -0.84 13.29
CA ALA A 135 2.66 -1.01 14.50
C ALA A 135 4.16 -0.80 14.26
N ASN A 136 4.66 -1.07 13.03
CA ASN A 136 6.05 -0.79 12.66
C ASN A 136 6.33 0.69 12.34
N PHE A 137 5.29 1.50 12.10
CA PHE A 137 5.45 2.93 11.83
C PHE A 137 5.42 3.80 13.08
N TRP A 138 5.20 3.24 14.24
CA TRP A 138 5.37 3.96 15.49
C TRP A 138 6.87 4.13 15.80
N ILE A 139 7.33 5.35 16.00
CA ILE A 139 8.70 5.65 16.38
C ILE A 139 8.68 6.30 17.76
N ASN A 140 9.17 5.60 18.78
CA ASN A 140 9.20 6.08 20.16
C ASN A 140 7.84 6.67 20.60
N ASP A 141 6.76 5.92 20.42
CA ASP A 141 5.37 6.31 20.71
C ASP A 141 4.84 7.50 19.91
N ASN A 142 5.58 7.95 18.91
CA ASN A 142 5.16 8.99 18.01
C ASN A 142 4.34 8.40 16.85
N LEU A 143 3.11 8.90 16.68
CA LEU A 143 2.13 8.45 15.70
C LEU A 143 2.23 9.14 14.34
N ILE A 144 3.15 10.10 14.19
CA ILE A 144 3.23 10.96 12.99
C ILE A 144 3.42 10.19 11.68
N PHE A 145 4.04 9.00 11.78
CA PHE A 145 4.31 8.19 10.58
C PHE A 145 3.19 7.21 10.21
N LEU A 146 2.13 7.08 11.02
CA LEU A 146 1.04 6.14 10.75
C LEU A 146 0.27 6.46 9.47
N HIS A 147 0.16 7.74 9.11
CA HIS A 147 -0.52 8.14 7.89
C HIS A 147 0.25 7.76 6.61
N PHE A 148 1.54 7.42 6.71
CA PHE A 148 2.32 6.98 5.54
C PHE A 148 1.77 5.70 4.92
N LEU A 149 1.09 4.85 5.67
CA LEU A 149 0.46 3.66 5.10
C LEU A 149 -0.52 4.06 3.98
N ASN A 150 -1.47 4.93 4.26
CA ASN A 150 -2.45 5.38 3.28
C ASN A 150 -1.78 6.16 2.14
N ILE A 151 -0.82 7.02 2.47
CA ILE A 151 -0.05 7.80 1.49
C ILE A 151 0.66 6.91 0.48
N ILE A 152 1.30 5.82 0.92
CA ILE A 152 2.01 4.89 0.01
C ILE A 152 1.05 4.32 -1.02
N PHE A 153 -0.16 3.92 -0.62
CA PHE A 153 -1.17 3.38 -1.54
C PHE A 153 -1.71 4.45 -2.49
N ILE A 154 -1.96 5.66 -2.00
CA ILE A 154 -2.42 6.79 -2.82
C ILE A 154 -1.35 7.17 -3.86
N VAL A 155 -0.09 7.27 -3.45
CA VAL A 155 1.04 7.54 -4.37
C VAL A 155 1.14 6.43 -5.42
N PHE A 156 1.08 5.17 -5.01
CA PHE A 156 1.09 4.02 -5.90
C PHE A 156 -0.03 4.10 -6.94
N PHE A 157 -1.26 4.39 -6.49
CA PHE A 157 -2.40 4.54 -7.37
C PHE A 157 -2.20 5.66 -8.40
N PHE A 158 -1.83 6.86 -7.96
CA PHE A 158 -1.59 7.97 -8.87
C PHE A 158 -0.44 7.71 -9.84
N GLN A 159 0.62 7.06 -9.42
CA GLN A 159 1.71 6.69 -10.32
C GLN A 159 1.25 5.75 -11.43
N ILE A 160 0.37 4.78 -11.13
CA ILE A 160 -0.24 3.90 -12.13
C ILE A 160 -1.16 4.71 -13.05
N VAL A 161 -2.05 5.53 -12.49
CA VAL A 161 -2.98 6.38 -13.24
C VAL A 161 -2.21 7.26 -14.25
N PHE A 162 -1.18 7.95 -13.80
CA PHE A 162 -0.37 8.79 -14.68
C PHE A 162 0.35 7.98 -15.77
N GLN A 163 0.87 6.80 -15.43
CA GLN A 163 1.45 5.94 -16.46
C GLN A 163 0.44 5.55 -17.54
N TYR A 164 -0.78 5.20 -17.17
CA TYR A 164 -1.81 4.87 -18.16
C TYR A 164 -2.27 6.06 -18.99
N ILE A 165 -2.43 7.25 -18.38
CA ILE A 165 -2.83 8.47 -19.08
C ILE A 165 -1.79 8.88 -20.12
N PHE A 166 -0.51 8.81 -19.77
CA PHE A 166 0.58 9.23 -20.64
C PHE A 166 1.16 8.10 -21.51
N SER A 167 0.69 6.85 -21.32
CA SER A 167 1.12 5.73 -22.15
C SER A 167 0.40 5.73 -23.49
N ARG A 168 1.17 5.46 -24.54
CA ARG A 168 0.61 5.22 -25.88
C ARG A 168 0.14 3.77 -26.08
N GLU A 169 0.52 2.87 -25.20
CA GLU A 169 0.34 1.42 -25.41
C GLU A 169 -1.05 0.91 -25.04
N LYS A 170 -1.75 1.60 -24.11
CA LYS A 170 -3.08 1.16 -23.64
C LYS A 170 -4.10 2.30 -23.62
N PRO A 171 -4.49 2.82 -24.80
CA PRO A 171 -5.36 3.99 -24.88
C PRO A 171 -6.77 3.76 -24.31
N LYS A 172 -7.26 2.51 -24.26
CA LYS A 172 -8.60 2.19 -23.74
C LYS A 172 -8.77 2.54 -22.24
N TYR A 173 -7.70 2.44 -21.44
CA TYR A 173 -7.76 2.78 -20.02
C TYR A 173 -7.58 4.26 -19.75
N LYS A 174 -6.97 4.99 -20.67
CA LYS A 174 -6.76 6.43 -20.55
C LYS A 174 -8.05 7.18 -20.23
N ASN A 175 -9.12 6.90 -20.98
CA ASN A 175 -10.42 7.57 -20.80
C ASN A 175 -11.04 7.22 -19.44
N ILE A 176 -10.93 5.97 -18.99
CA ILE A 176 -11.42 5.54 -17.66
C ILE A 176 -10.70 6.31 -16.56
N PHE A 177 -9.38 6.39 -16.62
CA PHE A 177 -8.60 7.10 -15.62
C PHE A 177 -8.81 8.61 -15.66
N ILE A 178 -8.96 9.21 -16.85
CA ILE A 178 -9.33 10.63 -16.98
C ILE A 178 -10.71 10.87 -16.35
N ALA A 179 -11.70 10.03 -16.65
CA ALA A 179 -13.03 10.14 -16.05
C ALA A 179 -13.00 10.03 -14.53
N LEU A 180 -12.25 9.08 -13.98
CA LEU A 180 -12.06 8.94 -12.54
C LEU A 180 -11.40 10.17 -11.91
N LEU A 181 -10.39 10.74 -12.55
CA LEU A 181 -9.75 11.97 -12.08
C LEU A 181 -10.71 13.17 -12.12
N ILE A 182 -11.52 13.30 -13.18
CA ILE A 182 -12.52 14.37 -13.29
C ILE A 182 -13.57 14.22 -12.19
N VAL A 183 -14.13 13.04 -11.98
CA VAL A 183 -15.12 12.78 -10.94
C VAL A 183 -14.52 13.08 -9.56
N GLY A 184 -13.31 12.60 -9.26
CA GLY A 184 -12.65 12.88 -8.01
C GLY A 184 -12.36 14.35 -7.80
N PHE A 185 -11.98 15.07 -8.87
CA PHE A 185 -11.75 16.51 -8.81
C PHE A 185 -13.03 17.28 -8.53
N LEU A 186 -14.14 16.95 -9.20
CA LEU A 186 -15.43 17.59 -9.01
C LEU A 186 -15.99 17.35 -7.59
N ASP A 187 -15.80 16.13 -7.07
CA ASP A 187 -16.23 15.78 -5.72
C ASP A 187 -15.46 16.57 -4.65
N ASN A 188 -14.15 16.78 -4.84
CA ASN A 188 -13.35 17.60 -3.95
C ASN A 188 -13.73 19.09 -3.95
N PHE A 189 -14.23 19.61 -5.07
CA PHE A 189 -14.62 21.03 -5.18
C PHE A 189 -16.03 21.35 -4.66
N GLY A 190 -16.71 20.40 -4.06
CA GLY A 190 -17.77 20.82 -3.15
C GLY A 190 -19.20 20.67 -3.58
N VAL A 191 -19.56 19.66 -4.35
CA VAL A 191 -20.98 19.34 -4.55
C VAL A 191 -21.66 18.98 -3.20
N ASN A 192 -20.89 18.48 -2.22
CA ASN A 192 -21.34 18.18 -0.86
C ASN A 192 -20.38 18.66 0.24
N GLY A 193 -19.64 19.74 0.01
CA GLY A 193 -18.70 20.28 1.00
C GLY A 193 -17.35 19.58 1.05
N GLY A 194 -16.98 18.82 0.01
CA GLY A 194 -15.61 18.29 -0.18
C GLY A 194 -15.18 17.21 0.79
N LYS A 195 -16.08 16.57 1.50
CA LYS A 195 -15.73 15.61 2.55
C LYS A 195 -15.43 14.20 2.08
N ASN A 196 -15.79 13.81 0.88
CA ASN A 196 -15.72 12.44 0.37
C ASN A 196 -14.99 12.34 -0.97
N GLY A 197 -14.08 13.25 -1.24
CA GLY A 197 -13.38 13.29 -2.52
C GLY A 197 -12.50 12.07 -2.77
N PHE A 198 -12.37 11.69 -4.02
CA PHE A 198 -11.48 10.64 -4.48
C PHE A 198 -10.00 10.81 -4.03
N VAL A 199 -9.63 12.03 -3.68
CA VAL A 199 -8.29 12.42 -3.20
C VAL A 199 -8.27 12.61 -1.69
N GLU A 200 -9.34 12.29 -0.97
CA GLU A 200 -9.33 12.36 0.48
C GLU A 200 -8.30 11.38 1.03
N ILE A 201 -7.30 11.94 1.69
CA ILE A 201 -6.34 11.14 2.44
C ILE A 201 -7.07 10.71 3.71
N GLU A 202 -7.41 9.45 3.73
CA GLU A 202 -8.17 8.86 4.80
C GLU A 202 -7.49 9.06 6.16
N ALA A 203 -8.29 9.40 7.15
CA ALA A 203 -7.81 9.63 8.52
C ALA A 203 -7.05 8.41 9.07
N ILE A 204 -6.04 8.68 9.88
CA ILE A 204 -5.21 7.65 10.51
C ILE A 204 -6.09 6.66 11.28
N GLY A 205 -5.82 5.39 11.15
CA GLY A 205 -6.57 4.29 11.76
C GLY A 205 -7.68 3.71 10.89
N LYS A 206 -7.82 4.19 9.65
CA LYS A 206 -8.67 3.56 8.64
C LYS A 206 -7.83 2.85 7.59
N SER A 207 -8.38 1.80 6.99
CA SER A 207 -7.70 0.98 5.98
C SER A 207 -8.56 0.76 4.74
N ASP A 208 -9.59 1.59 4.54
CA ASP A 208 -10.52 1.46 3.43
C ASP A 208 -9.86 1.84 2.11
N THR A 209 -9.04 2.90 2.11
CA THR A 209 -8.30 3.37 0.93
C THR A 209 -7.31 2.33 0.40
N PRO A 210 -6.42 1.73 1.21
CA PRO A 210 -5.56 0.64 0.76
C PRO A 210 -6.33 -0.52 0.15
N PHE A 211 -7.40 -0.96 0.82
CA PHE A 211 -8.26 -2.03 0.32
C PHE A 211 -8.87 -1.68 -1.04
N ALA A 212 -9.50 -0.49 -1.14
CA ALA A 212 -10.16 -0.04 -2.36
C ALA A 212 -9.19 0.04 -3.56
N ILE A 213 -7.99 0.56 -3.34
CA ILE A 213 -6.95 0.67 -4.37
C ILE A 213 -6.49 -0.72 -4.83
N LEU A 214 -6.18 -1.60 -3.89
CA LEU A 214 -5.74 -2.97 -4.22
C LEU A 214 -6.83 -3.74 -4.96
N PHE A 215 -8.07 -3.66 -4.48
CA PHE A 215 -9.22 -4.33 -5.08
C PHE A 215 -9.48 -3.82 -6.49
N PHE A 216 -9.57 -2.49 -6.66
CA PHE A 216 -9.82 -1.86 -7.96
C PHE A 216 -8.74 -2.21 -8.99
N LEU A 217 -7.47 -2.09 -8.61
CA LEU A 217 -6.36 -2.38 -9.52
C LEU A 217 -6.27 -3.88 -9.83
N SER A 218 -6.53 -4.75 -8.86
CA SER A 218 -6.56 -6.20 -9.10
C SER A 218 -7.66 -6.57 -10.10
N PHE A 219 -8.86 -5.97 -9.95
CA PHE A 219 -9.96 -6.17 -10.89
C PHE A 219 -9.63 -5.64 -12.29
N LEU A 220 -9.02 -4.45 -12.37
CA LEU A 220 -8.60 -3.87 -13.64
C LEU A 220 -7.57 -4.75 -14.36
N PHE A 221 -6.59 -5.27 -13.63
CA PHE A 221 -5.56 -6.14 -14.19
C PHE A 221 -6.12 -7.50 -14.60
N LEU A 222 -7.05 -8.06 -13.83
CA LEU A 222 -7.79 -9.27 -14.19
C LEU A 222 -8.60 -9.07 -15.48
N TYR A 223 -9.27 -7.94 -15.61
CA TYR A 223 -10.02 -7.59 -16.82
C TYR A 223 -9.10 -7.44 -18.04
N ASP A 224 -7.94 -6.78 -17.87
CA ASP A 224 -6.94 -6.68 -18.95
C ASP A 224 -6.44 -8.06 -19.39
N TYR A 225 -6.18 -8.92 -18.41
CA TYR A 225 -5.82 -10.31 -18.65
C TYR A 225 -6.86 -11.07 -19.47
N SER A 226 -8.12 -11.02 -19.08
CA SER A 226 -9.20 -11.75 -19.77
C SER A 226 -9.32 -11.34 -21.24
N SER A 227 -8.89 -10.11 -21.58
CA SER A 227 -8.93 -9.57 -22.94
C SER A 227 -7.73 -9.93 -23.82
N THR A 228 -6.54 -10.19 -23.21
CA THR A 228 -5.29 -10.39 -23.97
C THR A 228 -4.89 -11.85 -24.15
N LYS A 229 -5.46 -12.77 -23.35
CA LYS A 229 -5.22 -14.23 -23.36
C LYS A 229 -3.76 -14.69 -23.17
N THR A 230 -2.81 -13.77 -22.98
CA THR A 230 -1.40 -14.09 -22.74
C THR A 230 -0.97 -13.49 -21.41
N ILE A 231 -0.59 -14.34 -20.45
CA ILE A 231 -0.08 -13.88 -19.16
C ILE A 231 1.42 -14.16 -19.05
N ASN A 232 2.14 -13.18 -18.53
CA ASN A 232 3.47 -13.38 -17.99
C ASN A 232 3.37 -13.89 -16.53
N LYS A 233 4.26 -14.80 -16.12
CA LYS A 233 4.34 -15.30 -14.74
C LYS A 233 4.41 -14.17 -13.70
N ASN A 234 5.09 -13.09 -14.03
CA ASN A 234 5.21 -11.91 -13.17
C ASN A 234 3.88 -11.18 -12.96
N GLU A 235 3.03 -11.13 -13.98
CA GLU A 235 1.68 -10.54 -13.89
C GLU A 235 0.78 -11.38 -13.00
N ILE A 236 0.83 -12.72 -13.15
CA ILE A 236 0.11 -13.62 -12.25
C ILE A 236 0.57 -13.42 -10.80
N PHE A 237 1.87 -13.37 -10.57
CA PHE A 237 2.42 -13.16 -9.23
C PHE A 237 1.94 -11.86 -8.60
N ILE A 238 2.04 -10.73 -9.31
CA ILE A 238 1.60 -9.43 -8.80
C ILE A 238 0.10 -9.39 -8.57
N LEU A 239 -0.69 -9.93 -9.49
CA LEU A 239 -2.15 -10.00 -9.34
C LEU A 239 -2.54 -10.83 -8.11
N SER A 240 -1.95 -12.01 -7.95
CA SER A 240 -2.20 -12.87 -6.80
C SER A 240 -1.79 -12.21 -5.48
N LEU A 241 -0.62 -11.54 -5.47
CA LEU A 241 -0.14 -10.82 -4.29
C LEU A 241 -1.07 -9.68 -3.92
N MET A 242 -1.50 -8.84 -4.89
CA MET A 242 -2.40 -7.72 -4.63
C MET A 242 -3.78 -8.19 -4.15
N SER A 243 -4.33 -9.26 -4.75
CA SER A 243 -5.60 -9.85 -4.33
C SER A 243 -5.51 -10.43 -2.92
N LEU A 244 -4.45 -11.17 -2.61
CA LEU A 244 -4.22 -11.69 -1.25
C LEU A 244 -4.03 -10.55 -0.24
N PHE A 245 -3.32 -9.50 -0.62
CA PHE A 245 -3.10 -8.35 0.24
C PHE A 245 -4.41 -7.58 0.51
N ALA A 246 -5.25 -7.39 -0.51
CA ALA A 246 -6.59 -6.83 -0.34
C ALA A 246 -7.42 -7.65 0.66
N PHE A 247 -7.40 -8.98 0.52
CA PHE A 247 -8.06 -9.88 1.47
C PHE A 247 -7.56 -9.71 2.91
N GLN A 248 -6.25 -9.56 3.10
CA GLN A 248 -5.66 -9.34 4.42
C GLN A 248 -6.03 -7.98 5.05
N PHE A 249 -6.33 -6.98 4.23
CA PHE A 249 -6.87 -5.70 4.71
C PHE A 249 -8.31 -5.81 5.19
N ARG A 250 -9.13 -6.61 4.50
CA ARG A 250 -10.55 -6.80 4.83
C ARG A 250 -10.99 -8.23 4.57
N ILE A 251 -11.06 -9.01 5.63
CA ILE A 251 -11.53 -10.42 5.57
C ILE A 251 -12.98 -10.52 5.06
N PHE A 252 -13.81 -9.51 5.31
CA PHE A 252 -15.21 -9.50 4.89
C PHE A 252 -15.45 -9.07 3.43
N GLY A 253 -14.43 -8.70 2.68
CA GLY A 253 -14.56 -8.29 1.29
C GLY A 253 -14.80 -9.43 0.29
N PHE A 254 -15.03 -10.65 0.78
CA PHE A 254 -15.18 -11.87 -0.02
C PHE A 254 -16.52 -12.62 0.20
N ILE A 255 -17.50 -12.00 0.84
CA ILE A 255 -18.84 -12.55 0.94
C ILE A 255 -19.74 -11.96 -0.15
#